data_80318012522319f63ab67e65c69cecec
#
_entry.id   80318012522319f63ab67e65c69cecec
#
_cell.length_a   1.000
_cell.length_b   1.000
_cell.length_c   1.000
_cell.angle_alpha   90.00
_cell.angle_beta   90.00
_cell.angle_gamma   90.00
#
_symmetry.space_group_name_H-M   'P 1'
#
loop_
_entity.id
_entity.type
_entity.pdbx_description
1 polymer ?
#
loop_
_entity_poly.entity_id
_entity_poly.type
_entity_poly.pdbx_seq_one_letter_code
_entity_poly.pdbx_strand_id
1 'polypeptide(L)'
;MLDAFRDSLFHQRCFPTSDPASRESLVRWVDKNLADPASHMIIAERDISPAHPLRSAPPAGTVADADAPPPPVAGFARWVRRPTPSTAPAPAPAPARDSSPPPPPPAAPEPRMVFTPDMYPAGGDATLAARVFQANYDALMQATSGRDAWFLSMLVVPREHQRRGVGTALLRYGLERADRDGWAAYVNASSEGKPLYDKNGFATVERSEFGDIVEHHMLREPEGKS
;
A
#
# COMPACT_ATOMS: atom_id res chain seq x y z
N MET A 1 10.40 4.24 11.71
CA MET A 1 9.20 3.48 11.29
C MET A 1 8.50 2.83 12.46
N LEU A 2 9.11 1.93 13.24
CA LEU A 2 8.45 1.30 14.39
C LEU A 2 7.89 2.32 15.40
N ASP A 3 8.57 3.44 15.60
CA ASP A 3 8.11 4.50 16.50
C ASP A 3 6.81 5.18 16.02
N ALA A 4 6.58 5.23 14.71
CA ALA A 4 5.35 5.77 14.14
C ALA A 4 4.10 4.94 14.48
N PHE A 5 4.29 3.66 14.77
CA PHE A 5 3.24 2.70 15.14
C PHE A 5 3.18 2.40 16.64
N ARG A 6 3.89 3.18 17.46
CA ARG A 6 3.97 2.94 18.91
C ARG A 6 2.61 2.84 19.59
N ASP A 7 1.62 3.59 19.14
CA ASP A 7 0.27 3.61 19.71
C ASP A 7 -0.68 2.58 19.06
N SER A 8 -0.26 1.90 17.99
CA SER A 8 -1.05 0.85 17.35
C SER A 8 -1.02 -0.43 18.17
N LEU A 9 -2.17 -0.84 18.68
CA LEU A 9 -2.32 -2.10 19.44
C LEU A 9 -1.85 -3.32 18.64
N PHE A 10 -2.12 -3.34 17.34
CA PHE A 10 -1.66 -4.39 16.46
C PHE A 10 -0.13 -4.48 16.44
N HIS A 11 0.55 -3.34 16.24
CA HIS A 11 2.02 -3.34 16.19
C HIS A 11 2.64 -3.64 17.56
N GLN A 12 2.06 -3.14 18.66
CA GLN A 12 2.54 -3.46 20.00
C GLN A 12 2.50 -4.96 20.28
N ARG A 13 1.45 -5.65 19.85
CA ARG A 13 1.27 -7.08 20.07
C ARG A 13 2.08 -7.94 19.11
N CYS A 14 2.05 -7.62 17.83
CA CYS A 14 2.59 -8.47 16.77
C CYS A 14 4.04 -8.14 16.40
N PHE A 15 4.48 -6.90 16.60
CA PHE A 15 5.81 -6.40 16.22
C PHE A 15 6.40 -5.51 17.31
N PRO A 16 6.64 -6.02 18.51
CA PRO A 16 7.12 -5.22 19.62
C PRO A 16 8.47 -4.58 19.28
N THR A 17 8.62 -3.29 19.59
CA THR A 17 9.82 -2.49 19.24
C THR A 17 11.07 -2.97 20.00
N SER A 18 10.89 -3.65 21.13
CA SER A 18 11.96 -4.25 21.93
C SER A 18 12.54 -5.54 21.33
N ASP A 19 11.81 -6.16 20.40
CA ASP A 19 12.25 -7.41 19.77
C ASP A 19 13.13 -7.13 18.52
N PRO A 20 14.40 -7.57 18.51
CA PRO A 20 15.26 -7.40 17.34
C PRO A 20 14.71 -8.05 16.07
N ALA A 21 14.04 -9.21 16.17
CA ALA A 21 13.48 -9.92 15.03
C ALA A 21 12.36 -9.11 14.35
N SER A 22 11.61 -8.31 15.11
CA SER A 22 10.62 -7.38 14.56
C SER A 22 11.26 -6.30 13.68
N ARG A 23 12.43 -5.77 14.09
CA ARG A 23 13.20 -4.79 13.28
C ARG A 23 13.76 -5.41 12.02
N GLU A 24 14.36 -6.59 12.12
CA GLU A 24 14.90 -7.31 10.96
C GLU A 24 13.81 -7.69 9.96
N SER A 25 12.66 -8.14 10.45
CA SER A 25 11.50 -8.43 9.60
C SER A 25 11.06 -7.21 8.81
N LEU A 26 11.06 -6.05 9.44
CA LEU A 26 10.70 -4.79 8.80
C LEU A 26 11.72 -4.36 7.73
N VAL A 27 13.03 -4.50 8.01
CA VAL A 27 14.10 -4.21 7.03
C VAL A 27 13.94 -5.12 5.82
N ARG A 28 13.81 -6.43 6.03
CA ARG A 28 13.56 -7.40 4.94
C ARG A 28 12.31 -7.06 4.13
N TRP A 29 11.25 -6.59 4.80
CA TRP A 29 10.03 -6.16 4.13
C TRP A 29 10.29 -4.95 3.23
N VAL A 30 11.03 -3.95 3.71
CA VAL A 30 11.39 -2.76 2.91
C VAL A 30 12.22 -3.16 1.70
N ASP A 31 13.29 -3.94 1.89
CA ASP A 31 14.19 -4.37 0.81
C ASP A 31 13.44 -5.15 -0.28
N LYS A 32 12.61 -6.11 0.13
CA LYS A 32 11.77 -6.88 -0.80
C LYS A 32 10.85 -5.98 -1.63
N ASN A 33 10.26 -4.98 -1.00
CA ASN A 33 9.27 -4.13 -1.67
C ASN A 33 9.91 -3.00 -2.49
N LEU A 34 11.15 -2.61 -2.22
CA LEU A 34 11.91 -1.71 -3.09
C LEU A 34 12.27 -2.38 -4.42
N ALA A 35 12.44 -3.70 -4.44
CA ALA A 35 12.75 -4.46 -5.66
C ALA A 35 11.49 -4.82 -6.48
N ASP A 36 10.29 -4.61 -5.96
CA ASP A 36 9.03 -4.96 -6.63
C ASP A 36 8.63 -3.90 -7.67
N PRO A 37 8.60 -4.21 -8.98
CA PRO A 37 8.28 -3.24 -10.03
C PRO A 37 6.82 -2.73 -9.97
N ALA A 38 5.91 -3.45 -9.31
CA ALA A 38 4.54 -3.00 -9.09
C ALA A 38 4.42 -2.04 -7.88
N SER A 39 5.51 -1.88 -7.13
CA SER A 39 5.57 -1.09 -5.91
C SER A 39 6.07 0.33 -6.16
N HIS A 40 5.32 1.32 -5.68
CA HIS A 40 5.73 2.72 -5.65
C HIS A 40 6.02 3.10 -4.19
N MET A 41 7.31 3.15 -3.83
CA MET A 41 7.77 3.66 -2.54
C MET A 41 7.97 5.17 -2.64
N ILE A 42 7.18 5.92 -1.90
CA ILE A 42 7.17 7.38 -1.92
C ILE A 42 7.67 7.89 -0.58
N ILE A 43 8.64 8.78 -0.61
CA ILE A 43 9.24 9.40 0.57
C ILE A 43 8.83 10.86 0.62
N ALA A 44 8.36 11.32 1.77
CA ALA A 44 8.22 12.73 2.07
C ALA A 44 9.49 13.17 2.82
N GLU A 45 10.24 14.07 2.23
CA GLU A 45 11.42 14.67 2.83
C GLU A 45 11.04 15.95 3.57
N ARG A 46 11.74 16.23 4.67
CA ARG A 46 11.62 17.50 5.35
C ARG A 46 12.53 18.52 4.66
N ASP A 47 11.94 19.57 4.11
CA ASP A 47 12.72 20.75 3.71
C ASP A 47 13.21 21.46 4.98
N ILE A 48 14.51 21.41 5.22
CA ILE A 48 15.18 22.12 6.33
C ILE A 48 15.49 23.57 5.95
N SER A 49 15.19 23.99 4.74
CA SER A 49 15.37 25.36 4.30
C SER A 49 14.33 26.29 4.94
N PRO A 50 14.71 27.36 5.63
CA PRO A 50 13.76 28.22 6.34
C PRO A 50 12.80 29.02 5.46
N ALA A 51 12.81 28.84 4.15
CA ALA A 51 12.21 29.80 3.22
C ALA A 51 11.27 29.21 2.14
N HIS A 52 10.84 27.95 2.16
CA HIS A 52 9.94 27.46 1.09
C HIS A 52 8.79 26.57 1.55
N PRO A 53 7.53 26.93 1.17
CA PRO A 53 6.41 26.01 1.18
C PRO A 53 6.64 24.91 0.14
N LEU A 54 6.19 23.69 0.43
CA LEU A 54 6.26 22.45 -0.35
C LEU A 54 6.65 22.64 -1.83
N ARG A 55 7.91 22.41 -2.16
CA ARG A 55 8.34 22.36 -3.56
C ARG A 55 7.97 20.98 -4.13
N SER A 56 7.33 20.99 -5.27
CA SER A 56 7.32 19.86 -6.20
C SER A 56 8.76 19.42 -6.51
N ALA A 57 8.95 18.12 -6.74
CA ALA A 57 10.24 17.48 -6.98
C ALA A 57 11.19 18.33 -7.84
N PRO A 58 12.51 18.34 -7.50
CA PRO A 58 13.49 19.04 -8.32
C PRO A 58 13.46 18.49 -9.75
N PRO A 59 13.74 19.32 -10.76
CA PRO A 59 13.79 18.86 -12.15
C PRO A 59 14.82 17.73 -12.29
N ALA A 60 14.47 16.71 -13.06
CA ALA A 60 15.36 15.60 -13.37
C ALA A 60 16.70 16.14 -13.90
N GLY A 61 17.80 15.88 -13.19
CA GLY A 61 19.14 16.31 -13.56
C GLY A 61 19.91 17.12 -12.50
N THR A 62 19.30 17.46 -11.36
CA THR A 62 20.05 18.08 -10.24
C THR A 62 20.85 16.97 -9.55
N VAL A 63 22.17 16.95 -9.76
CA VAL A 63 23.08 16.06 -9.03
C VAL A 63 23.07 16.53 -7.58
N ALA A 64 22.53 15.72 -6.69
CA ALA A 64 22.64 15.97 -5.25
C ALA A 64 24.12 15.94 -4.87
N ASP A 65 24.52 16.88 -3.99
CA ASP A 65 25.86 16.88 -3.43
C ASP A 65 26.08 15.53 -2.71
N ALA A 66 27.00 14.72 -3.20
CA ALA A 66 27.21 13.33 -2.73
C ALA A 66 27.69 13.28 -1.27
N ASP A 67 28.19 14.40 -0.71
CA ASP A 67 28.66 14.51 0.66
C ASP A 67 27.61 15.13 1.62
N ALA A 68 26.46 15.59 1.13
CA ALA A 68 25.41 16.09 2.00
C ALA A 68 24.69 14.96 2.73
N PRO A 69 24.42 15.07 4.05
CA PRO A 69 23.64 14.06 4.75
C PRO A 69 22.24 13.97 4.09
N PRO A 70 21.68 12.75 3.95
CA PRO A 70 20.37 12.60 3.35
C PRO A 70 19.34 13.41 4.11
N PRO A 71 18.38 14.06 3.42
CA PRO A 71 17.35 14.84 4.08
C PRO A 71 16.54 13.99 5.05
N PRO A 72 16.15 14.53 6.21
CA PRO A 72 15.38 13.76 7.18
C PRO A 72 14.02 13.36 6.59
N VAL A 73 13.71 12.08 6.66
CA VAL A 73 12.47 11.50 6.16
C VAL A 73 11.31 11.88 7.08
N ALA A 74 10.37 12.66 6.58
CA ALA A 74 9.15 13.05 7.30
C ALA A 74 8.03 11.98 7.24
N GLY A 75 8.14 11.02 6.34
CA GLY A 75 7.21 9.91 6.19
C GLY A 75 7.39 9.18 4.88
N PHE A 76 6.74 8.05 4.74
CA PHE A 76 6.70 7.34 3.47
C PHE A 76 5.37 6.61 3.27
N ALA A 77 5.06 6.31 2.01
CA ALA A 77 3.95 5.45 1.62
C ALA A 77 4.41 4.39 0.62
N ARG A 78 3.77 3.24 0.66
CA ARG A 78 3.89 2.22 -0.37
C ARG A 78 2.55 2.02 -1.06
N TRP A 79 2.51 2.35 -2.34
CA TRP A 79 1.40 2.07 -3.24
C TRP A 79 1.75 0.90 -4.17
N VAL A 80 0.81 0.03 -4.44
CA VAL A 80 0.97 -1.13 -5.31
C VAL A 80 -0.07 -1.08 -6.42
N ARG A 81 0.38 -1.18 -7.67
CA ARG A 81 -0.52 -1.37 -8.80
C ARG A 81 -0.98 -2.82 -8.85
N ARG A 82 -2.27 -3.00 -8.93
CA ARG A 82 -2.92 -4.32 -9.07
C ARG A 82 -3.82 -4.30 -10.30
N PRO A 83 -3.26 -4.53 -11.49
CA PRO A 83 -4.07 -4.74 -12.68
C PRO A 83 -4.84 -6.06 -12.52
N THR A 84 -6.06 -6.09 -13.03
CA THR A 84 -6.74 -7.37 -13.26
C THR A 84 -5.86 -8.25 -14.13
N PRO A 85 -5.73 -9.56 -13.85
CA PRO A 85 -5.08 -10.47 -14.78
C PRO A 85 -5.74 -10.27 -16.15
N SER A 86 -4.99 -9.74 -17.11
CA SER A 86 -5.50 -9.47 -18.44
C SER A 86 -5.98 -10.79 -19.05
N THR A 87 -7.28 -10.92 -19.24
CA THR A 87 -7.74 -11.71 -20.37
C THR A 87 -7.16 -11.00 -21.59
N ALA A 88 -6.15 -11.59 -22.21
CA ALA A 88 -5.50 -11.04 -23.40
C ALA A 88 -6.55 -10.43 -24.34
N PRO A 89 -6.33 -9.23 -24.91
CA PRO A 89 -7.27 -8.67 -25.86
C PRO A 89 -7.51 -9.74 -26.93
N ALA A 90 -8.78 -10.04 -27.18
CA ALA A 90 -9.13 -10.93 -28.27
C ALA A 90 -8.42 -10.44 -29.52
N PRO A 91 -7.63 -11.26 -30.22
CA PRO A 91 -7.00 -10.84 -31.46
C PRO A 91 -8.10 -10.30 -32.36
N ALA A 92 -7.83 -9.16 -32.98
CA ALA A 92 -8.73 -8.56 -33.95
C ALA A 92 -9.19 -9.65 -34.94
N PRO A 93 -10.48 -9.69 -35.36
CA PRO A 93 -10.98 -10.76 -36.20
C PRO A 93 -10.15 -10.83 -37.47
N ALA A 94 -9.31 -11.84 -37.55
CA ALA A 94 -8.62 -12.19 -38.81
C ALA A 94 -9.66 -12.69 -39.83
N PRO A 95 -9.49 -12.38 -41.11
CA PRO A 95 -10.41 -12.84 -42.13
C PRO A 95 -10.48 -14.37 -42.12
N ALA A 96 -11.69 -14.90 -42.14
CA ALA A 96 -12.03 -16.31 -42.00
C ALA A 96 -11.11 -17.21 -42.84
N ARG A 97 -10.29 -18.01 -42.15
CA ARG A 97 -9.77 -19.28 -42.64
C ARG A 97 -10.07 -20.32 -41.59
N ASP A 98 -10.88 -21.26 -42.00
CA ASP A 98 -11.44 -22.39 -41.26
C ASP A 98 -10.32 -23.34 -40.84
N SER A 99 -9.75 -23.13 -39.64
CA SER A 99 -8.95 -24.05 -38.81
C SER A 99 -8.35 -23.33 -37.61
N SER A 100 -9.18 -22.66 -36.81
CA SER A 100 -8.71 -22.04 -35.54
C SER A 100 -8.49 -23.13 -34.48
N PRO A 101 -7.33 -23.19 -33.82
CA PRO A 101 -7.18 -24.03 -32.64
C PRO A 101 -8.18 -23.59 -31.55
N PRO A 102 -8.65 -24.47 -30.69
CA PRO A 102 -9.56 -24.14 -29.61
C PRO A 102 -8.95 -23.05 -28.74
N PRO A 103 -9.78 -22.13 -28.17
CA PRO A 103 -9.27 -21.10 -27.28
C PRO A 103 -8.49 -21.74 -26.12
N PRO A 104 -7.39 -21.13 -25.66
CA PRO A 104 -6.66 -21.67 -24.52
C PRO A 104 -7.60 -21.77 -23.31
N PRO A 105 -7.43 -22.81 -22.47
CA PRO A 105 -8.23 -22.98 -21.28
C PRO A 105 -8.15 -21.70 -20.42
N PRO A 106 -9.21 -21.34 -19.69
CA PRO A 106 -9.17 -20.18 -18.80
C PRO A 106 -7.98 -20.33 -17.86
N ALA A 107 -7.24 -19.23 -17.66
CA ALA A 107 -6.08 -19.21 -16.77
C ALA A 107 -6.50 -19.78 -15.40
N ALA A 108 -5.68 -20.69 -14.86
CA ALA A 108 -5.92 -21.21 -13.53
C ALA A 108 -6.00 -20.06 -12.54
N PRO A 109 -6.92 -20.11 -11.55
CA PRO A 109 -6.98 -19.05 -10.54
C PRO A 109 -5.62 -18.90 -9.87
N GLU A 110 -5.16 -17.66 -9.71
CA GLU A 110 -3.92 -17.35 -9.00
C GLU A 110 -3.94 -18.04 -7.63
N PRO A 111 -2.81 -18.67 -7.22
CA PRO A 111 -2.75 -19.35 -5.94
C PRO A 111 -3.05 -18.34 -4.82
N ARG A 112 -4.07 -18.64 -4.02
CA ARG A 112 -4.45 -17.81 -2.88
C ARG A 112 -3.28 -17.74 -1.89
N MET A 113 -2.82 -16.54 -1.55
CA MET A 113 -1.80 -16.37 -0.52
C MET A 113 -2.36 -16.79 0.84
N VAL A 114 -1.60 -17.60 1.57
CA VAL A 114 -1.93 -18.05 2.92
C VAL A 114 -0.87 -17.51 3.87
N PHE A 115 -1.31 -16.82 4.90
CA PHE A 115 -0.44 -16.27 5.94
C PHE A 115 -0.40 -17.20 7.14
N THR A 116 0.81 -17.64 7.51
CA THR A 116 1.04 -18.57 8.62
C THR A 116 1.88 -17.92 9.71
N PRO A 117 1.76 -18.35 11.00
CA PRO A 117 2.49 -17.71 12.10
C PRO A 117 4.02 -17.70 11.93
N ASP A 118 4.59 -18.68 11.26
CA ASP A 118 6.04 -18.77 10.99
C ASP A 118 6.57 -17.67 10.06
N MET A 119 5.68 -16.95 9.37
CA MET A 119 6.03 -15.78 8.55
C MET A 119 6.34 -14.52 9.38
N TYR A 120 6.07 -14.54 10.70
CA TYR A 120 6.12 -13.38 11.58
C TYR A 120 7.13 -13.57 12.72
N PRO A 121 7.64 -12.47 13.31
CA PRO A 121 8.58 -12.55 14.43
C PRO A 121 7.99 -13.29 15.63
N ALA A 122 8.78 -14.22 16.20
CA ALA A 122 8.37 -15.01 17.34
C ALA A 122 8.28 -14.20 18.65
N GLY A 123 8.88 -13.01 18.69
CA GLY A 123 8.82 -12.12 19.87
C GLY A 123 7.47 -11.40 20.03
N GLY A 124 6.56 -11.50 19.03
CA GLY A 124 5.21 -10.96 19.06
C GLY A 124 4.14 -12.04 18.96
N ASP A 125 2.88 -11.62 18.87
CA ASP A 125 1.76 -12.52 18.61
C ASP A 125 1.68 -12.85 17.10
N ALA A 126 2.48 -13.82 16.67
CA ALA A 126 2.58 -14.28 15.28
C ALA A 126 1.25 -14.88 14.79
N THR A 127 0.46 -15.51 15.67
CA THR A 127 -0.86 -16.07 15.31
C THR A 127 -1.84 -14.95 15.01
N LEU A 128 -1.89 -13.91 15.81
CA LEU A 128 -2.71 -12.73 15.58
C LEU A 128 -2.27 -12.02 14.29
N ALA A 129 -0.95 -11.86 14.07
CA ALA A 129 -0.42 -11.27 12.85
C ALA A 129 -0.90 -12.03 11.60
N ALA A 130 -0.77 -13.35 11.58
CA ALA A 130 -1.23 -14.20 10.47
C ALA A 130 -2.73 -14.02 10.19
N ARG A 131 -3.56 -14.00 11.24
CA ARG A 131 -5.02 -13.81 11.12
C ARG A 131 -5.39 -12.43 10.57
N VAL A 132 -4.75 -11.37 11.06
CA VAL A 132 -5.01 -9.99 10.60
C VAL A 132 -4.59 -9.84 9.14
N PHE A 133 -3.38 -10.29 8.77
CA PHE A 133 -2.92 -10.19 7.39
C PHE A 133 -3.72 -11.07 6.43
N GLN A 134 -4.21 -12.24 6.88
CA GLN A 134 -5.10 -13.07 6.06
C GLN A 134 -6.43 -12.35 5.78
N ALA A 135 -7.06 -11.78 6.81
CA ALA A 135 -8.31 -11.04 6.64
C ALA A 135 -8.12 -9.80 5.73
N ASN A 136 -7.02 -9.06 5.93
CA ASN A 136 -6.67 -7.91 5.10
C ASN A 136 -6.46 -8.30 3.62
N TYR A 137 -5.82 -9.43 3.37
CA TYR A 137 -5.62 -9.96 2.02
C TYR A 137 -6.94 -10.41 1.39
N ASP A 138 -7.76 -11.16 2.13
CA ASP A 138 -9.04 -11.67 1.63
C ASP A 138 -10.00 -10.52 1.29
N ALA A 139 -10.10 -9.51 2.16
CA ALA A 139 -10.92 -8.33 1.93
C ALA A 139 -10.41 -7.50 0.72
N LEU A 140 -9.08 -7.35 0.56
CA LEU A 140 -8.50 -6.72 -0.62
C LEU A 140 -8.90 -7.48 -1.90
N MET A 141 -8.75 -8.81 -1.91
CA MET A 141 -9.06 -9.63 -3.07
C MET A 141 -10.54 -9.58 -3.41
N GLN A 142 -11.41 -9.56 -2.40
CA GLN A 142 -12.86 -9.43 -2.57
C GLN A 142 -13.24 -8.06 -3.10
N ALA A 143 -12.76 -6.98 -2.47
CA ALA A 143 -13.11 -5.60 -2.84
C ALA A 143 -12.60 -5.22 -4.24
N THR A 144 -11.49 -5.81 -4.67
CA THR A 144 -10.86 -5.53 -5.98
C THR A 144 -11.09 -6.65 -7.01
N SER A 145 -11.99 -7.59 -6.74
CA SER A 145 -12.27 -8.70 -7.67
C SER A 145 -12.78 -8.20 -9.01
N GLY A 146 -12.09 -8.62 -10.09
CA GLY A 146 -12.47 -8.27 -11.45
C GLY A 146 -12.24 -6.81 -11.84
N ARG A 147 -11.47 -6.03 -11.07
CA ARG A 147 -11.19 -4.63 -11.34
C ARG A 147 -9.75 -4.24 -11.02
N ASP A 148 -9.23 -3.30 -11.77
CA ASP A 148 -7.92 -2.72 -11.52
C ASP A 148 -7.95 -1.82 -10.28
N ALA A 149 -6.90 -1.87 -9.48
CA ALA A 149 -6.82 -1.07 -8.26
C ALA A 149 -5.40 -0.61 -7.92
N TRP A 150 -5.32 0.54 -7.26
CA TRP A 150 -4.17 1.00 -6.52
C TRP A 150 -4.33 0.67 -5.05
N PHE A 151 -3.45 -0.15 -4.51
CA PHE A 151 -3.46 -0.57 -3.10
C PHE A 151 -2.44 0.21 -2.28
N LEU A 152 -2.89 0.99 -1.31
CA LEU A 152 -2.04 1.59 -0.30
C LEU A 152 -1.73 0.54 0.77
N SER A 153 -0.57 -0.11 0.64
CA SER A 153 -0.18 -1.19 1.54
C SER A 153 0.49 -0.70 2.83
N MET A 154 1.03 0.53 2.81
CA MET A 154 1.63 1.14 3.99
C MET A 154 1.64 2.66 3.87
N LEU A 155 1.36 3.34 4.99
CA LEU A 155 1.50 4.78 5.16
C LEU A 155 2.10 5.03 6.55
N VAL A 156 3.26 5.65 6.60
CA VAL A 156 4.02 5.89 7.83
C VAL A 156 4.38 7.36 7.95
N VAL A 157 3.97 7.98 9.05
CA VAL A 157 4.37 9.36 9.40
C VAL A 157 4.79 9.34 10.87
N PRO A 158 6.08 9.59 11.18
CA PRO A 158 6.56 9.72 12.54
C PRO A 158 5.78 10.78 13.33
N ARG A 159 5.64 10.60 14.64
CA ARG A 159 4.79 11.48 15.50
C ARG A 159 5.13 12.95 15.35
N GLU A 160 6.41 13.28 15.32
CA GLU A 160 6.92 14.66 15.17
C GLU A 160 6.52 15.31 13.84
N HIS A 161 6.11 14.50 12.84
CA HIS A 161 5.68 14.98 11.52
C HIS A 161 4.17 14.82 11.27
N GLN A 162 3.43 14.21 12.22
CA GLN A 162 1.98 14.04 12.11
C GLN A 162 1.25 15.40 12.21
N ARG A 163 0.01 15.44 11.72
CA ARG A 163 -0.88 16.63 11.74
C ARG A 163 -0.32 17.86 10.99
N ARG A 164 0.67 17.65 10.12
CA ARG A 164 1.32 18.67 9.27
C ARG A 164 1.04 18.48 7.78
N GLY A 165 0.07 17.64 7.42
CA GLY A 165 -0.29 17.37 6.02
C GLY A 165 0.55 16.30 5.32
N VAL A 166 1.61 15.75 5.96
CA VAL A 166 2.51 14.76 5.35
C VAL A 166 1.74 13.51 4.89
N GLY A 167 0.89 12.94 5.77
CA GLY A 167 0.08 11.78 5.40
C GLY A 167 -0.87 12.04 4.24
N THR A 168 -1.48 13.22 4.19
CA THR A 168 -2.34 13.64 3.08
C THR A 168 -1.56 13.78 1.78
N ALA A 169 -0.34 14.34 1.82
CA ALA A 169 0.51 14.48 0.63
C ALA A 169 0.92 13.11 0.06
N LEU A 170 1.35 12.18 0.93
CA LEU A 170 1.69 10.81 0.57
C LEU A 170 0.49 10.02 0.00
N LEU A 171 -0.68 10.23 0.59
CA LEU A 171 -1.93 9.62 0.13
C LEU A 171 -2.31 10.14 -1.26
N ARG A 172 -2.26 11.45 -1.45
CA ARG A 172 -2.63 12.13 -2.70
C ARG A 172 -1.80 11.64 -3.89
N TYR A 173 -0.53 11.33 -3.70
CA TYR A 173 0.31 10.77 -4.77
C TYR A 173 -0.33 9.54 -5.45
N GLY A 174 -0.86 8.60 -4.68
CA GLY A 174 -1.50 7.41 -5.25
C GLY A 174 -2.90 7.68 -5.77
N LEU A 175 -3.65 8.57 -5.10
CA LEU A 175 -4.99 8.95 -5.56
C LEU A 175 -4.98 9.64 -6.92
N GLU A 176 -4.06 10.56 -7.16
CA GLU A 176 -3.89 11.22 -8.46
C GLU A 176 -3.56 10.23 -9.58
N ARG A 177 -2.88 9.13 -9.26
CA ARG A 177 -2.59 8.04 -10.20
C ARG A 177 -3.80 7.16 -10.41
N ALA A 178 -4.50 6.80 -9.35
CA ALA A 178 -5.73 6.04 -9.42
C ALA A 178 -6.77 6.76 -10.30
N ASP A 179 -6.95 8.05 -10.08
CA ASP A 179 -7.87 8.89 -10.88
C ASP A 179 -7.44 9.00 -12.34
N ARG A 180 -6.13 9.17 -12.61
CA ARG A 180 -5.58 9.22 -13.98
C ARG A 180 -5.78 7.91 -14.72
N ASP A 181 -5.53 6.79 -14.04
CA ASP A 181 -5.65 5.45 -14.60
C ASP A 181 -7.13 5.00 -14.71
N GLY A 182 -8.06 5.68 -14.03
CA GLY A 182 -9.46 5.27 -13.90
C GLY A 182 -9.65 4.03 -13.01
N TRP A 183 -8.74 3.82 -12.04
CA TRP A 183 -8.69 2.66 -11.18
C TRP A 183 -9.19 2.99 -9.77
N ALA A 184 -9.78 2.02 -9.10
CA ALA A 184 -10.12 2.17 -7.69
C ALA A 184 -8.86 2.31 -6.82
N ALA A 185 -8.99 2.96 -5.66
CA ALA A 185 -7.99 2.94 -4.61
C ALA A 185 -8.49 2.13 -3.41
N TYR A 186 -7.61 1.30 -2.81
CA TYR A 186 -7.96 0.45 -1.67
C TYR A 186 -6.92 0.60 -0.54
N VAL A 187 -7.39 0.50 0.70
CA VAL A 187 -6.55 0.50 1.91
C VAL A 187 -7.19 -0.35 3.02
N ASN A 188 -6.34 -1.03 3.82
CA ASN A 188 -6.72 -1.55 5.14
C ASN A 188 -6.31 -0.51 6.18
N ALA A 189 -7.28 0.04 6.90
CA ALA A 189 -7.07 1.15 7.81
C ALA A 189 -7.36 0.73 9.25
N SER A 190 -6.44 1.06 10.18
CA SER A 190 -6.76 1.04 11.59
C SER A 190 -7.80 2.10 11.95
N SER A 191 -8.44 1.97 13.11
CA SER A 191 -9.42 2.96 13.58
C SER A 191 -8.82 4.37 13.69
N GLU A 192 -7.53 4.49 14.05
CA GLU A 192 -6.81 5.76 14.15
C GLU A 192 -6.52 6.38 12.78
N GLY A 193 -6.24 5.54 11.78
CA GLY A 193 -5.95 5.95 10.40
C GLY A 193 -7.20 6.31 9.60
N LYS A 194 -8.31 5.65 9.91
CA LYS A 194 -9.58 5.78 9.16
C LYS A 194 -10.00 7.23 8.86
N PRO A 195 -9.94 8.20 9.81
CA PRO A 195 -10.36 9.58 9.53
C PRO A 195 -9.59 10.28 8.41
N LEU A 196 -8.33 9.86 8.14
CA LEU A 196 -7.56 10.37 7.01
C LEU A 196 -8.19 9.91 5.69
N TYR A 197 -8.56 8.64 5.62
CA TYR A 197 -9.13 8.05 4.41
C TYR A 197 -10.56 8.50 4.14
N ASP A 198 -11.39 8.61 5.17
CA ASP A 198 -12.75 9.18 5.06
C ASP A 198 -12.73 10.58 4.41
N LYS A 199 -11.79 11.45 4.85
CA LYS A 199 -11.62 12.81 4.31
C LYS A 199 -11.13 12.85 2.86
N ASN A 200 -10.61 11.74 2.35
CA ASN A 200 -10.09 11.62 0.99
C ASN A 200 -10.97 10.68 0.12
N GLY A 201 -12.24 10.53 0.47
CA GLY A 201 -13.25 9.89 -0.37
C GLY A 201 -13.29 8.37 -0.29
N PHE A 202 -12.59 7.74 0.66
CA PHE A 202 -12.72 6.30 0.88
C PHE A 202 -14.00 6.00 1.68
N ALA A 203 -14.66 4.91 1.32
CA ALA A 203 -15.76 4.32 2.06
C ALA A 203 -15.37 2.96 2.63
N THR A 204 -15.77 2.66 3.86
CA THR A 204 -15.60 1.32 4.44
C THR A 204 -16.53 0.34 3.73
N VAL A 205 -15.98 -0.68 3.10
CA VAL A 205 -16.73 -1.73 2.40
C VAL A 205 -16.86 -3.00 3.23
N GLU A 206 -15.91 -3.23 4.15
CA GLU A 206 -15.90 -4.36 5.07
C GLU A 206 -15.13 -4.00 6.34
N ARG A 207 -15.30 -4.79 7.40
CA ARG A 207 -14.64 -4.59 8.69
C ARG A 207 -14.30 -5.93 9.32
N SER A 208 -13.08 -6.06 9.83
CA SER A 208 -12.62 -7.23 10.58
C SER A 208 -12.26 -6.85 12.02
N GLU A 209 -12.58 -7.73 12.97
CA GLU A 209 -12.36 -7.50 14.40
C GLU A 209 -11.52 -8.62 15.01
N PHE A 210 -10.53 -8.24 15.82
CA PHE A 210 -9.62 -9.14 16.51
C PHE A 210 -9.44 -8.69 17.97
N GLY A 211 -10.52 -8.84 18.76
CA GLY A 211 -10.61 -8.23 20.08
C GLY A 211 -10.70 -6.71 19.98
N ASP A 212 -9.72 -6.02 20.54
CA ASP A 212 -9.64 -4.54 20.53
C ASP A 212 -9.06 -3.97 19.22
N ILE A 213 -8.58 -4.83 18.33
CA ILE A 213 -8.05 -4.42 17.02
C ILE A 213 -9.17 -4.48 15.99
N VAL A 214 -9.36 -3.37 15.31
CA VAL A 214 -10.35 -3.25 14.23
C VAL A 214 -9.65 -2.78 12.97
N GLU A 215 -9.82 -3.54 11.88
CA GLU A 215 -9.39 -3.20 10.54
C GLU A 215 -10.61 -2.76 9.71
N HIS A 216 -10.51 -1.59 9.10
CA HIS A 216 -11.50 -1.07 8.16
C HIS A 216 -10.98 -1.27 6.75
N HIS A 217 -11.65 -2.11 5.98
CA HIS A 217 -11.36 -2.33 4.57
C HIS A 217 -12.07 -1.26 3.76
N MET A 218 -11.28 -0.37 3.14
CA MET A 218 -11.84 0.85 2.56
C MET A 218 -11.50 0.95 1.07
N LEU A 219 -12.48 1.36 0.29
CA LEU A 219 -12.41 1.52 -1.15
C LEU A 219 -12.79 2.96 -1.53
N ARG A 220 -12.09 3.52 -2.52
CA ARG A 220 -12.42 4.78 -3.17
C ARG A 220 -12.54 4.55 -4.66
N GLU A 221 -13.63 5.00 -5.25
CA GLU A 221 -13.79 5.03 -6.71
C GLU A 221 -12.94 6.17 -7.30
N PRO A 222 -12.43 6.01 -8.54
CA PRO A 222 -11.70 7.09 -9.18
C PRO A 222 -12.62 8.30 -9.40
N GLU A 223 -12.07 9.50 -9.21
CA GLU A 223 -12.79 10.71 -9.59
C GLU A 223 -12.87 10.77 -11.11
N GLY A 224 -14.09 10.84 -11.65
CA GLY A 224 -14.32 10.93 -13.07
C GLY A 224 -13.67 12.20 -13.65
N LYS A 225 -13.03 12.07 -14.79
CA LYS A 225 -12.66 13.26 -15.59
C LYS A 225 -13.95 13.91 -16.04
N SER A 226 -14.27 15.07 -15.45
CA SER A 226 -15.32 15.96 -15.95
C SER A 226 -14.92 16.54 -17.30
#